data_14f2829df79b9164134bb8d5fc4ee727
#
_entry.id   14f2829df79b9164134bb8d5fc4ee727
#
_cell.length_a   1.000
_cell.length_b   1.000
_cell.length_c   1.000
_cell.angle_alpha   90.00
_cell.angle_beta   90.00
_cell.angle_gamma   90.00
#
_symmetry.space_group_name_H-M   'P 1'
#
loop_
_entity.id
_entity.type
_entity.pdbx_description
1 polymer ?
#
loop_
_entity_poly.entity_id
_entity_poly.type
_entity_poly.pdbx_seq_one_letter_code
_entity_poly.pdbx_strand_id
1 'polypeptide(L)'
;NETKTENADYKEWRELNARWYQFGAFCPLYRAHGQYPFREIWEIAPEGHPAYNSVVYYSKLRYRMMPYIYSLAGMTWFNDYTIMRPLVMDFTADTNVNNVGDQFMFGPSFMVSPVYHYGDRSREVYFPKSAGWYDFYTGKFQAGGEKKMVDAPYERIPLFVRAGSIVPFGPEIQYTDEKQAE
;
A
#
# COMPACT_ATOMS: atom_id res chain seq x y z
N ASN A 1 -1.64 2.69 -33.91
CA ASN A 1 -2.71 2.72 -32.91
C ASN A 1 -3.37 1.35 -32.88
N GLU A 2 -2.69 0.39 -32.23
CA GLU A 2 -3.37 -0.83 -31.86
C GLU A 2 -4.41 -0.44 -30.82
N THR A 3 -5.66 -0.58 -31.20
CA THR A 3 -6.80 -0.43 -30.29
C THR A 3 -6.54 -1.35 -29.10
N LYS A 4 -6.42 -0.77 -27.91
CA LYS A 4 -6.36 -1.51 -26.66
C LYS A 4 -7.67 -2.29 -26.54
N THR A 5 -7.69 -3.49 -27.12
CA THR A 5 -8.85 -4.37 -27.06
C THR A 5 -9.01 -4.81 -25.61
N GLU A 6 -10.21 -4.70 -25.06
CA GLU A 6 -10.61 -5.18 -23.72
C GLU A 6 -10.63 -6.73 -23.69
N ASN A 7 -9.54 -7.36 -24.17
CA ASN A 7 -9.34 -8.80 -24.08
C ASN A 7 -8.94 -9.22 -22.64
N ALA A 8 -8.89 -10.50 -22.37
CA ALA A 8 -8.58 -11.04 -21.04
C ALA A 8 -7.20 -10.61 -20.57
N ASP A 9 -6.18 -10.63 -21.45
CA ASP A 9 -4.80 -10.29 -21.12
C ASP A 9 -4.67 -8.81 -20.73
N TYR A 10 -5.41 -7.91 -21.40
CA TYR A 10 -5.39 -6.50 -21.06
C TYR A 10 -6.08 -6.21 -19.72
N LYS A 11 -7.16 -6.92 -19.40
CA LYS A 11 -7.84 -6.81 -18.10
C LYS A 11 -6.93 -7.26 -16.95
N GLU A 12 -6.23 -8.38 -17.16
CA GLU A 12 -5.25 -8.88 -16.19
C GLU A 12 -4.09 -7.90 -16.02
N TRP A 13 -3.52 -7.43 -17.13
CA TRP A 13 -2.45 -6.43 -17.12
C TRP A 13 -2.86 -5.14 -16.40
N ARG A 14 -4.10 -4.69 -16.60
CA ARG A 14 -4.65 -3.50 -15.93
C ARG A 14 -4.74 -3.71 -14.43
N GLU A 15 -5.27 -4.85 -13.99
CA GLU A 15 -5.33 -5.17 -12.55
C GLU A 15 -3.94 -5.33 -11.95
N LEU A 16 -3.03 -5.99 -12.63
CA LEU A 16 -1.63 -6.12 -12.23
C LEU A 16 -1.02 -4.73 -11.95
N ASN A 17 -1.16 -3.79 -12.87
CA ASN A 17 -0.62 -2.43 -12.67
C ASN A 17 -1.31 -1.71 -11.50
N ALA A 18 -2.64 -1.81 -11.36
CA ALA A 18 -3.35 -1.22 -10.23
C ALA A 18 -2.84 -1.77 -8.90
N ARG A 19 -2.63 -3.10 -8.79
CA ARG A 19 -2.08 -3.75 -7.59
C ARG A 19 -0.62 -3.35 -7.33
N TRP A 20 0.19 -3.19 -8.37
CA TRP A 20 1.55 -2.68 -8.23
C TRP A 20 1.61 -1.22 -7.75
N TYR A 21 0.68 -0.36 -8.18
CA TYR A 21 0.57 0.99 -7.65
C TYR A 21 0.14 1.01 -6.17
N GLN A 22 -0.80 0.13 -5.80
CA GLN A 22 -1.20 -0.04 -4.39
C GLN A 22 -0.02 -0.44 -3.52
N PHE A 23 0.73 -1.46 -3.94
CA PHE A 23 1.94 -1.92 -3.25
C PHE A 23 3.04 -0.84 -3.25
N GLY A 24 3.31 -0.25 -4.40
CA GLY A 24 4.38 0.74 -4.59
C GLY A 24 4.22 1.98 -3.71
N ALA A 25 2.98 2.37 -3.37
CA ALA A 25 2.74 3.49 -2.46
C ALA A 25 3.36 3.28 -1.07
N PHE A 26 3.64 2.03 -0.69
CA PHE A 26 4.27 1.62 0.57
C PHE A 26 5.69 1.05 0.36
N CYS A 27 6.36 1.48 -0.71
CA CYS A 27 7.77 1.19 -0.96
C CYS A 27 8.61 2.47 -0.82
N PRO A 28 9.89 2.39 -0.46
CA PRO A 28 10.77 3.56 -0.43
C PRO A 28 10.84 4.27 -1.78
N LEU A 29 10.97 3.52 -2.88
CA LEU A 29 10.92 4.03 -4.24
C LEU A 29 9.55 3.76 -4.86
N TYR A 30 8.91 4.82 -5.37
CA TYR A 30 7.62 4.75 -6.03
C TYR A 30 7.70 5.37 -7.42
N ARG A 31 7.68 4.53 -8.47
CA ARG A 31 7.66 4.97 -9.86
C ARG A 31 7.10 3.90 -10.79
N ALA A 32 6.41 4.32 -11.85
CA ALA A 32 6.14 3.46 -12.98
C ALA A 32 7.35 3.41 -13.91
N HIS A 33 7.70 2.23 -14.41
CA HIS A 33 8.79 2.03 -15.36
C HIS A 33 8.55 0.79 -16.22
N GLY A 34 8.94 0.86 -17.48
CA GLY A 34 8.90 -0.27 -18.40
C GLY A 34 8.67 0.15 -19.84
N GLN A 35 8.83 -0.84 -20.73
CA GLN A 35 8.50 -0.72 -22.15
C GLN A 35 7.00 -0.84 -22.38
N TYR A 36 6.58 -0.74 -23.64
CA TYR A 36 5.20 -0.95 -24.06
C TYR A 36 4.62 -2.27 -23.49
N PRO A 37 3.37 -2.26 -23.01
CA PRO A 37 2.44 -1.13 -22.89
C PRO A 37 2.90 -0.11 -21.84
N PHE A 38 2.73 1.18 -22.13
CA PHE A 38 3.08 2.26 -21.22
C PHE A 38 2.24 2.20 -19.93
N ARG A 39 2.83 2.63 -18.81
CA ARG A 39 2.28 2.46 -17.46
C ARG A 39 1.89 3.78 -16.79
N GLU A 40 1.74 4.83 -17.58
CA GLU A 40 1.14 6.07 -17.12
C GLU A 40 -0.32 5.85 -16.74
N ILE A 41 -0.81 6.60 -15.76
CA ILE A 41 -2.15 6.41 -15.17
C ILE A 41 -3.23 6.35 -16.24
N TRP A 42 -3.20 7.29 -17.19
CA TRP A 42 -4.17 7.39 -18.30
C TRP A 42 -4.00 6.29 -19.37
N GLU A 43 -2.86 5.61 -19.38
CA GLU A 43 -2.61 4.46 -20.26
C GLU A 43 -3.12 3.15 -19.65
N ILE A 44 -3.09 3.04 -18.32
CA ILE A 44 -3.58 1.87 -17.59
C ILE A 44 -5.10 1.76 -17.75
N ALA A 45 -5.83 2.87 -17.54
CA ALA A 45 -7.28 2.88 -17.65
C ALA A 45 -7.82 4.29 -17.88
N PRO A 46 -9.01 4.43 -18.49
CA PRO A 46 -9.65 5.72 -18.62
C PRO A 46 -10.10 6.25 -17.27
N GLU A 47 -10.26 7.57 -17.17
CA GLU A 47 -10.83 8.24 -16.01
C GLU A 47 -12.17 7.64 -15.61
N GLY A 48 -12.41 7.47 -14.31
CA GLY A 48 -13.59 6.83 -13.77
C GLY A 48 -13.54 5.28 -13.70
N HIS A 49 -12.61 4.65 -14.39
CA HIS A 49 -12.42 3.20 -14.25
C HIS A 49 -11.82 2.88 -12.87
N PRO A 50 -12.22 1.76 -12.20
CA PRO A 50 -11.69 1.39 -10.88
C PRO A 50 -10.16 1.36 -10.79
N ALA A 51 -9.47 0.90 -11.84
CA ALA A 51 -8.00 0.92 -11.89
C ALA A 51 -7.44 2.34 -11.87
N TYR A 52 -8.00 3.26 -12.68
CA TYR A 52 -7.60 4.65 -12.69
C TYR A 52 -7.80 5.29 -11.32
N ASN A 53 -9.00 5.12 -10.75
CA ASN A 53 -9.34 5.68 -9.44
C ASN A 53 -8.41 5.16 -8.34
N SER A 54 -8.08 3.86 -8.36
CA SER A 54 -7.11 3.25 -7.45
C SER A 54 -5.73 3.87 -7.58
N VAL A 55 -5.20 3.96 -8.79
CA VAL A 55 -3.85 4.50 -9.04
C VAL A 55 -3.76 5.97 -8.61
N VAL A 56 -4.76 6.79 -8.92
CA VAL A 56 -4.84 8.19 -8.50
C VAL A 56 -4.91 8.28 -6.97
N TYR A 57 -5.76 7.47 -6.34
CA TYR A 57 -5.91 7.45 -4.88
C TYR A 57 -4.58 7.16 -4.18
N TYR A 58 -3.85 6.11 -4.60
CA TYR A 58 -2.58 5.74 -3.96
C TYR A 58 -1.45 6.72 -4.28
N SER A 59 -1.46 7.36 -5.43
CA SER A 59 -0.53 8.44 -5.74
C SER A 59 -0.75 9.66 -4.84
N LYS A 60 -2.00 10.07 -4.65
CA LYS A 60 -2.35 11.14 -3.71
C LYS A 60 -2.05 10.75 -2.26
N LEU A 61 -2.39 9.52 -1.85
CA LEU A 61 -2.08 9.02 -0.51
C LEU A 61 -0.57 9.06 -0.26
N ARG A 62 0.25 8.67 -1.25
CA ARG A 62 1.72 8.73 -1.16
C ARG A 62 2.21 10.15 -0.88
N TYR A 63 1.66 11.17 -1.56
CA TYR A 63 2.00 12.57 -1.29
C TYR A 63 1.58 12.99 0.11
N ARG A 64 0.39 12.63 0.53
CA ARG A 64 -0.08 12.94 1.89
C ARG A 64 0.74 12.25 2.98
N MET A 65 1.30 11.08 2.71
CA MET A 65 2.23 10.37 3.62
C MET A 65 3.65 10.96 3.62
N MET A 66 3.95 12.00 2.85
CA MET A 66 5.31 12.55 2.74
C MET A 66 5.94 12.87 4.10
N PRO A 67 5.24 13.52 5.07
CA PRO A 67 5.83 13.78 6.39
C PRO A 67 6.21 12.48 7.13
N TYR A 68 5.37 11.46 7.04
CA TYR A 68 5.65 10.14 7.61
C TYR A 68 6.88 9.50 6.95
N ILE A 69 6.91 9.46 5.62
CA ILE A 69 8.00 8.87 4.85
C ILE A 69 9.31 9.61 5.09
N TYR A 70 9.29 10.93 5.15
CA TYR A 70 10.46 11.73 5.45
C TYR A 70 10.98 11.44 6.87
N SER A 71 10.09 11.27 7.84
CA SER A 71 10.46 10.85 9.19
C SER A 71 11.10 9.46 9.20
N LEU A 72 10.60 8.51 8.39
CA LEU A 72 11.21 7.18 8.24
C LEU A 72 12.62 7.28 7.60
N ALA A 73 12.80 8.16 6.63
CA ALA A 73 14.12 8.41 6.04
C ALA A 73 15.10 8.98 7.09
N GLY A 74 14.61 9.89 7.94
CA GLY A 74 15.39 10.37 9.10
C GLY A 74 15.77 9.25 10.07
N MET A 75 14.81 8.37 10.40
CA MET A 75 15.08 7.19 11.23
C MET A 75 16.13 6.26 10.59
N THR A 76 16.10 6.10 9.27
CA THR A 76 17.08 5.30 8.53
C THR A 76 18.47 5.93 8.65
N TRP A 77 18.57 7.25 8.50
CA TRP A 77 19.85 7.97 8.57
C TRP A 77 20.44 8.01 9.99
N PHE A 78 19.62 8.30 10.99
CA PHE A 78 20.12 8.53 12.36
C PHE A 78 20.13 7.28 13.24
N ASN A 79 19.34 6.25 12.91
CA ASN A 79 19.11 5.10 13.77
C ASN A 79 19.25 3.75 13.06
N ASP A 80 19.80 3.72 11.83
CA ASP A 80 19.95 2.50 11.01
C ASP A 80 18.63 1.72 10.83
N TYR A 81 17.50 2.44 10.81
CA TYR A 81 16.19 1.84 10.64
C TYR A 81 15.96 1.40 9.18
N THR A 82 15.13 0.40 8.96
CA THR A 82 14.69 -0.02 7.62
C THR A 82 13.21 0.29 7.43
N ILE A 83 12.86 0.94 6.31
CA ILE A 83 11.50 1.44 6.06
C ILE A 83 10.50 0.31 5.81
N MET A 84 10.88 -0.68 4.98
CA MET A 84 10.10 -1.91 4.76
C MET A 84 10.69 -3.03 5.60
N ARG A 85 9.85 -3.68 6.40
CA ARG A 85 10.30 -4.68 7.36
C ARG A 85 9.40 -5.91 7.31
N PRO A 86 9.91 -7.12 7.15
CA PRO A 86 9.11 -8.32 7.36
C PRO A 86 8.60 -8.35 8.80
N LEU A 87 7.43 -8.94 9.02
CA LEU A 87 6.79 -8.96 10.34
C LEU A 87 7.69 -9.55 11.43
N VAL A 88 8.53 -10.52 11.08
CA VAL A 88 9.46 -11.17 12.02
C VAL A 88 10.47 -10.20 12.67
N MET A 89 10.79 -9.08 12.03
CA MET A 89 11.70 -8.09 12.60
C MET A 89 11.06 -7.26 13.73
N ASP A 90 9.76 -7.07 13.68
CA ASP A 90 9.03 -6.23 14.65
C ASP A 90 8.25 -7.04 15.69
N PHE A 91 7.99 -8.32 15.41
CA PHE A 91 7.20 -9.21 16.26
C PHE A 91 7.95 -10.51 16.59
N THR A 92 9.21 -10.39 17.02
CA THR A 92 10.14 -11.51 17.25
C THR A 92 9.64 -12.56 18.26
N ALA A 93 8.76 -12.18 19.18
CA ALA A 93 8.16 -13.09 20.16
C ALA A 93 6.95 -13.87 19.61
N ASP A 94 6.49 -13.53 18.39
CA ASP A 94 5.35 -14.19 17.76
C ASP A 94 5.82 -15.16 16.68
N THR A 95 5.94 -16.43 17.02
CA THR A 95 6.42 -17.46 16.08
C THR A 95 5.53 -17.64 14.84
N ASN A 96 4.28 -17.16 14.85
CA ASN A 96 3.39 -17.26 13.69
C ASN A 96 3.81 -16.33 12.54
N VAL A 97 4.65 -15.32 12.81
CA VAL A 97 5.14 -14.41 11.76
C VAL A 97 6.39 -14.92 11.05
N ASN A 98 7.03 -15.98 11.53
CA ASN A 98 8.32 -16.44 11.01
C ASN A 98 8.31 -16.76 9.50
N ASN A 99 7.18 -17.24 8.99
CA ASN A 99 7.03 -17.63 7.58
C ASN A 99 5.98 -16.77 6.84
N VAL A 100 5.60 -15.62 7.37
CA VAL A 100 4.70 -14.68 6.67
C VAL A 100 5.52 -13.88 5.68
N GLY A 101 5.48 -14.27 4.41
CA GLY A 101 6.23 -13.63 3.32
C GLY A 101 5.41 -12.65 2.47
N ASP A 102 4.13 -12.49 2.76
CA ASP A 102 3.18 -11.73 1.96
C ASP A 102 2.53 -10.54 2.70
N GLN A 103 3.11 -10.19 3.85
CA GLN A 103 2.76 -9.03 4.65
C GLN A 103 4.04 -8.37 5.18
N PHE A 104 4.01 -7.05 5.32
CA PHE A 104 5.15 -6.31 5.85
C PHE A 104 4.72 -5.06 6.61
N MET A 105 5.63 -4.55 7.44
CA MET A 105 5.50 -3.23 8.06
C MET A 105 6.12 -2.17 7.15
N PHE A 106 5.39 -1.09 6.92
CA PHE A 106 5.92 0.13 6.33
C PHE A 106 6.10 1.17 7.44
N GLY A 107 7.33 1.29 7.91
CA GLY A 107 7.63 1.95 9.18
C GLY A 107 6.99 1.24 10.38
N PRO A 108 6.98 1.85 11.55
CA PRO A 108 6.45 1.22 12.77
C PRO A 108 4.91 1.14 12.82
N SER A 109 4.22 1.86 11.92
CA SER A 109 2.79 2.11 12.06
C SER A 109 1.90 1.34 11.10
N PHE A 110 2.30 1.14 9.85
CA PHE A 110 1.47 0.49 8.84
C PHE A 110 1.83 -0.97 8.64
N MET A 111 0.83 -1.84 8.69
CA MET A 111 0.92 -3.21 8.17
C MET A 111 0.24 -3.28 6.81
N VAL A 112 0.97 -3.70 5.81
CA VAL A 112 0.57 -3.75 4.40
C VAL A 112 0.46 -5.21 3.97
N SER A 113 -0.65 -5.56 3.33
CA SER A 113 -0.92 -6.93 2.89
C SER A 113 -1.29 -6.94 1.40
N PRO A 114 -0.28 -6.97 0.49
CA PRO A 114 -0.51 -6.88 -0.96
C PRO A 114 -1.41 -7.99 -1.51
N VAL A 115 -2.17 -7.67 -2.54
CA VAL A 115 -2.92 -8.64 -3.35
C VAL A 115 -2.07 -8.96 -4.57
N TYR A 116 -1.72 -10.23 -4.76
CA TYR A 116 -0.75 -10.67 -5.76
C TYR A 116 -1.27 -11.74 -6.73
N HIS A 117 -2.52 -12.16 -6.59
CA HIS A 117 -3.21 -13.00 -7.57
C HIS A 117 -4.28 -12.21 -8.32
N TYR A 118 -4.32 -12.41 -9.62
CA TYR A 118 -5.35 -11.82 -10.47
C TYR A 118 -6.75 -12.27 -10.04
N GLY A 119 -7.66 -11.33 -9.93
CA GLY A 119 -9.05 -11.59 -9.61
C GLY A 119 -9.35 -11.73 -8.12
N ASP A 120 -8.37 -11.78 -7.24
CA ASP A 120 -8.62 -11.84 -5.79
C ASP A 120 -9.33 -10.56 -5.30
N ARG A 121 -10.36 -10.77 -4.47
CA ARG A 121 -11.14 -9.69 -3.82
C ARG A 121 -11.18 -9.82 -2.32
N SER A 122 -10.48 -10.80 -1.79
CA SER A 122 -10.21 -11.01 -0.37
C SER A 122 -8.91 -11.78 -0.22
N ARG A 123 -8.27 -11.68 0.95
CA ARG A 123 -7.12 -12.50 1.28
C ARG A 123 -7.05 -12.76 2.78
N GLU A 124 -6.36 -13.84 3.17
CA GLU A 124 -6.04 -14.08 4.56
C GLU A 124 -4.95 -13.09 5.02
N VAL A 125 -5.17 -12.47 6.18
CA VAL A 125 -4.23 -11.59 6.86
C VAL A 125 -3.99 -12.13 8.27
N TYR A 126 -2.73 -12.29 8.63
CA TYR A 126 -2.34 -12.55 10.01
C TYR A 126 -2.11 -11.23 10.74
N PHE A 127 -2.76 -11.07 11.87
CA PHE A 127 -2.58 -9.92 12.76
C PHE A 127 -1.60 -10.30 13.87
N PRO A 128 -0.35 -9.77 13.89
CA PRO A 128 0.64 -10.12 14.91
C PRO A 128 0.14 -9.91 16.33
N LYS A 129 0.53 -10.83 17.22
CA LYS A 129 0.28 -10.73 18.67
C LYS A 129 0.93 -9.46 19.24
N SER A 130 0.54 -9.10 20.46
CA SER A 130 1.07 -7.95 21.19
C SER A 130 0.75 -6.57 20.61
N ALA A 131 -0.05 -6.50 19.54
CA ALA A 131 -0.55 -5.25 18.98
C ALA A 131 -2.03 -5.35 18.66
N GLY A 132 -2.76 -4.24 18.82
CA GLY A 132 -4.05 -4.04 18.17
C GLY A 132 -3.86 -3.37 16.84
N TRP A 133 -4.84 -3.47 15.95
CA TRP A 133 -4.79 -2.95 14.60
C TRP A 133 -6.07 -2.22 14.26
N TYR A 134 -5.97 -1.17 13.50
CA TYR A 134 -7.12 -0.46 12.97
C TYR A 134 -7.10 -0.56 11.44
N ASP A 135 -8.20 -1.01 10.86
CA ASP A 135 -8.37 -0.91 9.41
C ASP A 135 -8.25 0.55 8.97
N PHE A 136 -7.35 0.82 8.05
CA PHE A 136 -7.01 2.19 7.64
C PHE A 136 -8.20 2.95 7.04
N TYR A 137 -9.09 2.25 6.35
CA TYR A 137 -10.20 2.87 5.61
C TYR A 137 -11.44 3.06 6.46
N THR A 138 -11.67 2.17 7.42
CA THR A 138 -12.91 2.13 8.20
C THR A 138 -12.74 2.51 9.66
N GLY A 139 -11.50 2.50 10.15
CA GLY A 139 -11.19 2.68 11.58
C GLY A 139 -11.64 1.52 12.47
N LYS A 140 -12.09 0.39 11.90
CA LYS A 140 -12.52 -0.76 12.69
C LYS A 140 -11.32 -1.42 13.38
N PHE A 141 -11.48 -1.68 14.65
CA PHE A 141 -10.47 -2.36 15.46
C PHE A 141 -10.41 -3.86 15.16
N GLN A 142 -9.19 -4.38 15.12
CA GLN A 142 -8.87 -5.79 14.97
C GLN A 142 -7.85 -6.18 16.05
N ALA A 143 -8.19 -7.21 16.84
CA ALA A 143 -7.25 -7.77 17.81
C ALA A 143 -6.11 -8.51 17.11
N GLY A 144 -4.93 -8.54 17.76
CA GLY A 144 -3.81 -9.35 17.32
C GLY A 144 -3.93 -10.83 17.73
N GLY A 145 -3.08 -11.67 17.14
CA GLY A 145 -2.97 -13.09 17.45
C GLY A 145 -3.85 -14.02 16.60
N GLU A 146 -4.50 -13.52 15.57
CA GLU A 146 -5.40 -14.30 14.74
C GLU A 146 -5.22 -14.03 13.23
N LYS A 147 -5.68 -14.98 12.42
CA LYS A 147 -5.81 -14.85 10.98
C LYS A 147 -7.26 -14.55 10.62
N LYS A 148 -7.46 -13.67 9.67
CA LYS A 148 -8.80 -13.36 9.15
C LYS A 148 -8.79 -13.20 7.65
N MET A 149 -9.88 -13.60 7.02
CA MET A 149 -10.19 -13.19 5.66
C MET A 149 -10.59 -11.71 5.68
N VAL A 150 -9.90 -10.93 4.90
CA VAL A 150 -10.08 -9.48 4.78
C VAL A 150 -10.47 -9.14 3.35
N ASP A 151 -11.45 -8.27 3.19
CA ASP A 151 -11.84 -7.76 1.88
C ASP A 151 -10.68 -7.00 1.23
N ALA A 152 -10.46 -7.31 -0.02
CA ALA A 152 -9.46 -6.68 -0.87
C ALA A 152 -10.09 -6.25 -2.20
N PRO A 153 -11.05 -5.31 -2.18
CA PRO A 153 -11.70 -4.87 -3.40
C PRO A 153 -10.68 -4.38 -4.41
N TYR A 154 -11.08 -4.30 -5.67
CA TYR A 154 -10.17 -3.94 -6.77
C TYR A 154 -9.38 -2.66 -6.48
N GLU A 155 -10.03 -1.67 -5.88
CA GLU A 155 -9.48 -0.34 -5.63
C GLU A 155 -8.62 -0.24 -4.37
N ARG A 156 -8.55 -1.30 -3.54
CA ARG A 156 -7.89 -1.20 -2.22
C ARG A 156 -6.99 -2.38 -1.92
N ILE A 157 -5.86 -2.06 -1.29
CA ILE A 157 -4.97 -3.01 -0.64
C ILE A 157 -5.40 -3.14 0.83
N PRO A 158 -5.46 -4.33 1.45
CA PRO A 158 -5.62 -4.44 2.88
C PRO A 158 -4.48 -3.72 3.62
N LEU A 159 -4.86 -2.70 4.39
CA LEU A 159 -3.96 -1.78 5.07
C LEU A 159 -4.45 -1.55 6.49
N PHE A 160 -3.55 -1.73 7.45
CA PHE A 160 -3.85 -1.59 8.87
C PHE A 160 -2.86 -0.68 9.55
N VAL A 161 -3.34 0.06 10.56
CA VAL A 161 -2.53 0.91 11.42
C VAL A 161 -2.40 0.26 12.78
N ARG A 162 -1.17 0.13 13.27
CA ARG A 162 -0.89 -0.38 14.61
C ARG A 162 -1.46 0.54 15.67
N ALA A 163 -2.16 -0.01 16.64
CA ALA A 163 -2.71 0.74 17.77
C ALA A 163 -1.59 1.48 18.54
N GLY A 164 -1.88 2.72 18.96
CA GLY A 164 -0.91 3.59 19.63
C GLY A 164 0.05 4.33 18.68
N SER A 165 -0.08 4.16 17.36
CA SER A 165 0.73 4.89 16.39
C SER A 165 0.23 6.33 16.20
N ILE A 166 1.19 7.23 15.92
CA ILE A 166 0.93 8.58 15.39
C ILE A 166 1.47 8.60 13.97
N VAL A 167 0.61 8.90 13.00
CA VAL A 167 0.98 8.98 11.59
C VAL A 167 0.72 10.38 11.09
N PRO A 168 1.76 11.19 10.85
CA PRO A 168 1.59 12.54 10.31
C PRO A 168 1.23 12.46 8.83
N PHE A 169 0.18 13.17 8.45
CA PHE A 169 -0.24 13.36 7.07
C PHE A 169 -0.09 14.83 6.67
N GLY A 170 0.44 15.03 5.47
CA GLY A 170 0.44 16.34 4.82
C GLY A 170 -0.85 16.59 4.06
N PRO A 171 -0.95 17.79 3.47
CA PRO A 171 -2.05 18.18 2.59
C PRO A 171 -2.05 17.37 1.29
N GLU A 172 -3.14 17.48 0.54
CA GLU A 172 -3.21 16.98 -0.83
C GLU A 172 -2.53 17.99 -1.76
N ILE A 173 -1.36 17.64 -2.29
CA ILE A 173 -0.52 18.48 -3.14
C ILE A 173 -0.08 17.68 -4.38
N GLN A 174 0.30 18.37 -5.45
CA GLN A 174 0.81 17.76 -6.68
C GLN A 174 2.35 17.75 -6.74
N TYR A 175 3.01 18.66 -6.02
CA TYR A 175 4.46 18.76 -5.89
C TYR A 175 4.85 19.31 -4.52
N THR A 176 6.08 19.06 -4.09
CA THR A 176 6.51 19.20 -2.68
C THR A 176 6.54 20.65 -2.15
N ASP A 177 6.70 21.62 -3.01
CA ASP A 177 6.72 23.05 -2.67
C ASP A 177 5.45 23.81 -3.07
N GLU A 178 4.39 23.07 -3.36
CA GLU A 178 3.06 23.63 -3.61
C GLU A 178 2.55 24.36 -2.36
N LYS A 179 2.32 25.68 -2.50
CA LYS A 179 1.73 26.47 -1.42
C LYS A 179 0.24 26.17 -1.36
N GLN A 180 -0.22 25.82 -0.16
CA GLN A 180 -1.64 25.72 0.11
C GLN A 180 -2.27 27.11 0.11
N ALA A 181 -3.48 27.23 -0.43
CA ALA A 181 -4.30 28.42 -0.22
C ALA A 181 -4.58 28.56 1.27
N GLU A 182 -4.34 29.76 1.82
CA GLU A 182 -4.67 30.12 3.19
C GLU A 182 -6.18 30.04 3.45
#